data_25be4037ec58f94b810e401184c00d1e
#
_entry.id   25be4037ec58f94b810e401184c00d1e
#
_cell.length_a   1.000
_cell.length_b   1.000
_cell.length_c   1.000
_cell.angle_alpha   90.00
_cell.angle_beta   90.00
_cell.angle_gamma   90.00
#
_symmetry.space_group_name_H-M   'P 1'
#
loop_
_entity.id
_entity.type
_entity.pdbx_description
1 polymer ?
#
loop_
_entity_poly.entity_id
_entity_poly.type
_entity_poly.pdbx_seq_one_letter_code
_entity_poly.pdbx_strand_id
1 'polypeptide(L)'
;MELNPYHAKVVDVSSGEVFPLGDPGELLIRAYSVMLEYWDDPDKSSEAITKDRWYRTGDIASLDRFGYCRIVGRIKDMIIRGGENIYPAEIEQFLHTHPKVQEAQVIGVRDERMGEQVCACIRLKEGQDCSREVIRDFCKGQISHFKIPHYVVFVDSYPLTASGKIQKIKLREEMEKKLGL
;
A
#
# COMPACT_ATOMS: atom_id res chain seq x y z
N MET A 1 14.51 12.33 -33.65
CA MET A 1 13.24 12.21 -32.88
C MET A 1 13.39 10.94 -32.02
N GLU A 2 13.89 11.10 -30.80
CA GLU A 2 13.96 9.99 -29.88
C GLU A 2 12.53 9.60 -29.49
N LEU A 3 12.08 8.46 -29.97
CA LEU A 3 10.87 7.84 -29.51
C LEU A 3 11.13 7.36 -28.07
N ASN A 4 10.74 8.15 -27.08
CA ASN A 4 10.67 7.62 -25.72
C ASN A 4 9.56 6.56 -25.73
N PRO A 5 9.88 5.26 -25.70
CA PRO A 5 8.90 4.18 -25.84
C PRO A 5 8.03 4.00 -24.61
N TYR A 6 8.34 4.73 -23.53
CA TYR A 6 7.63 4.65 -22.24
C TYR A 6 6.92 5.97 -21.95
N HIS A 7 5.63 5.86 -21.69
CA HIS A 7 4.81 6.95 -21.18
C HIS A 7 4.26 6.55 -19.83
N ALA A 8 4.32 7.46 -18.87
CA ALA A 8 3.72 7.30 -17.55
C ALA A 8 2.87 8.53 -17.23
N LYS A 9 1.76 8.30 -16.55
CA LYS A 9 0.93 9.34 -15.94
C LYS A 9 0.35 8.87 -14.63
N VAL A 10 0.04 9.82 -13.78
CA VAL A 10 -0.66 9.57 -12.50
C VAL A 10 -2.06 10.15 -12.62
N VAL A 11 -3.07 9.39 -12.22
CA VAL A 11 -4.46 9.78 -12.35
C VAL A 11 -5.20 9.59 -11.02
N ASP A 12 -6.27 10.34 -10.84
CA ASP A 12 -7.24 10.07 -9.79
C ASP A 12 -7.90 8.71 -10.01
N VAL A 13 -7.98 7.92 -8.95
CA VAL A 13 -8.49 6.54 -9.00
C VAL A 13 -9.96 6.49 -9.41
N SER A 14 -10.73 7.51 -9.01
CA SER A 14 -12.19 7.55 -9.20
C SER A 14 -12.62 8.23 -10.50
N SER A 15 -12.04 9.40 -10.79
CA SER A 15 -12.40 10.19 -11.98
C SER A 15 -11.57 9.85 -13.21
N GLY A 16 -10.34 9.31 -13.04
CA GLY A 16 -9.38 9.09 -14.10
C GLY A 16 -8.70 10.36 -14.62
N GLU A 17 -8.95 11.52 -13.99
CA GLU A 17 -8.29 12.77 -14.34
C GLU A 17 -6.79 12.73 -14.01
N VAL A 18 -5.98 13.36 -14.86
CA VAL A 18 -4.53 13.40 -14.64
C VAL A 18 -4.21 14.36 -13.50
N PHE A 19 -3.47 13.85 -12.50
CA PHE A 19 -3.01 14.66 -11.39
C PHE A 19 -1.81 15.54 -11.74
N PRO A 20 -1.65 16.69 -11.05
CA PRO A 20 -0.46 17.50 -11.09
C PRO A 20 0.78 16.67 -10.68
N LEU A 21 1.97 17.12 -11.14
CA LEU A 21 3.23 16.53 -10.72
C LEU A 21 3.42 16.68 -9.20
N GLY A 22 3.79 15.60 -8.55
CA GLY A 22 3.98 15.53 -7.11
C GLY A 22 2.80 14.91 -6.35
N ASP A 23 1.59 14.99 -6.89
CA ASP A 23 0.41 14.43 -6.24
C ASP A 23 0.35 12.91 -6.43
N PRO A 24 0.02 12.14 -5.38
CA PRO A 24 -0.08 10.69 -5.47
C PRO A 24 -1.43 10.26 -6.07
N GLY A 25 -1.39 9.35 -7.04
CA GLY A 25 -2.56 8.74 -7.67
C GLY A 25 -2.21 7.43 -8.34
N GLU A 26 -3.15 6.82 -9.08
CA GLU A 26 -2.90 5.57 -9.79
C GLU A 26 -1.88 5.80 -10.92
N LEU A 27 -0.82 5.00 -10.92
CA LEU A 27 0.16 4.98 -12.00
C LEU A 27 -0.40 4.23 -13.21
N LEU A 28 -0.49 4.92 -14.33
CA LEU A 28 -0.77 4.32 -15.64
C LEU A 28 0.49 4.37 -16.51
N ILE A 29 0.78 3.27 -17.19
CA ILE A 29 1.90 3.17 -18.12
C ILE A 29 1.41 2.77 -19.51
N ARG A 30 2.08 3.28 -20.54
CA ARG A 30 1.87 2.90 -21.94
C ARG A 30 3.23 2.72 -22.61
N ALA A 31 3.53 1.49 -23.02
CA ALA A 31 4.80 1.12 -23.61
C ALA A 31 4.67 -0.15 -24.45
N TYR A 32 5.69 -0.45 -25.23
CA TYR A 32 5.76 -1.71 -25.99
C TYR A 32 5.84 -2.96 -25.10
N SER A 33 6.27 -2.79 -23.84
CA SER A 33 6.35 -3.86 -22.84
C SER A 33 5.01 -4.17 -22.16
N VAL A 34 3.98 -3.35 -22.38
CA VAL A 34 2.63 -3.64 -21.87
C VAL A 34 2.08 -4.85 -22.58
N MET A 35 1.59 -5.83 -21.83
CA MET A 35 0.96 -7.04 -22.35
C MET A 35 -0.18 -6.71 -23.30
N LEU A 36 -0.50 -7.63 -24.20
CA LEU A 36 -1.66 -7.48 -25.09
C LEU A 36 -2.95 -7.61 -24.30
N GLU A 37 -3.06 -8.67 -23.50
CA GLU A 37 -4.24 -9.00 -22.71
C GLU A 37 -3.91 -10.05 -21.64
N TYR A 38 -4.83 -10.32 -20.73
CA TYR A 38 -4.80 -11.52 -19.89
C TYR A 38 -5.32 -12.71 -20.70
N TRP A 39 -4.65 -13.85 -20.59
CA TRP A 39 -5.00 -15.06 -21.32
C TRP A 39 -6.41 -15.53 -20.95
N ASP A 40 -7.28 -15.68 -21.93
CA ASP A 40 -8.67 -16.16 -21.81
C ASP A 40 -9.51 -15.40 -20.73
N ASP A 41 -9.20 -14.12 -20.52
CA ASP A 41 -9.87 -13.27 -19.53
C ASP A 41 -10.09 -11.85 -20.10
N PRO A 42 -11.10 -11.68 -20.99
CA PRO A 42 -11.38 -10.40 -21.63
C PRO A 42 -11.87 -9.34 -20.65
N ASP A 43 -12.60 -9.73 -19.60
CA ASP A 43 -13.12 -8.79 -18.58
C ASP A 43 -11.96 -8.15 -17.83
N LYS A 44 -11.08 -8.97 -17.29
CA LYS A 44 -9.88 -8.49 -16.60
C LYS A 44 -8.95 -7.69 -17.52
N SER A 45 -8.87 -8.06 -18.79
CA SER A 45 -8.10 -7.32 -19.80
C SER A 45 -8.65 -5.92 -20.01
N SER A 46 -9.98 -5.79 -20.11
CA SER A 46 -10.67 -4.51 -20.29
C SER A 46 -10.59 -3.60 -19.06
N GLU A 47 -10.55 -4.18 -17.85
CA GLU A 47 -10.32 -3.45 -16.59
C GLU A 47 -8.89 -2.93 -16.48
N ALA A 48 -7.92 -3.77 -16.88
CA ALA A 48 -6.50 -3.45 -16.72
C ALA A 48 -5.94 -2.56 -17.84
N ILE A 49 -6.48 -2.62 -19.05
CA ILE A 49 -5.95 -1.90 -20.21
C ILE A 49 -7.06 -1.04 -20.83
N THR A 50 -6.85 0.28 -20.77
CA THR A 50 -7.81 1.24 -21.35
C THR A 50 -7.86 1.12 -22.87
N LYS A 51 -8.92 1.69 -23.51
CA LYS A 51 -9.07 1.74 -24.98
C LYS A 51 -7.87 2.39 -25.68
N ASP A 52 -7.22 3.37 -25.00
CA ASP A 52 -6.02 4.07 -25.49
C ASP A 52 -4.72 3.36 -25.11
N ARG A 53 -4.81 2.09 -24.73
CA ARG A 53 -3.67 1.22 -24.40
C ARG A 53 -2.84 1.69 -23.20
N TRP A 54 -3.45 2.34 -22.23
CA TRP A 54 -2.85 2.57 -20.92
C TRP A 54 -3.11 1.37 -20.03
N TYR A 55 -2.05 0.85 -19.43
CA TYR A 55 -2.12 -0.21 -18.41
C TYR A 55 -2.26 0.41 -17.04
N ARG A 56 -3.32 0.06 -16.34
CA ARG A 56 -3.55 0.37 -14.93
C ARG A 56 -2.71 -0.55 -14.07
N THR A 57 -1.70 -0.01 -13.41
CA THR A 57 -0.75 -0.84 -12.63
C THR A 57 -1.36 -1.31 -11.31
N GLY A 58 -2.36 -0.60 -10.81
CA GLY A 58 -2.89 -0.75 -9.47
C GLY A 58 -1.93 -0.25 -8.37
N ASP A 59 -0.82 0.37 -8.76
CA ASP A 59 0.10 1.00 -7.84
C ASP A 59 -0.23 2.49 -7.72
N ILE A 60 -0.13 3.03 -6.51
CA ILE A 60 -0.18 4.46 -6.25
C ILE A 60 1.23 5.00 -6.33
N ALA A 61 1.41 6.05 -7.12
CA ALA A 61 2.70 6.68 -7.33
C ALA A 61 2.56 8.20 -7.45
N SER A 62 3.67 8.91 -7.29
CA SER A 62 3.81 10.31 -7.67
C SER A 62 4.96 10.47 -8.68
N LEU A 63 4.82 11.42 -9.60
CA LEU A 63 5.85 11.76 -10.58
C LEU A 63 6.38 13.15 -10.27
N ASP A 64 7.70 13.31 -10.23
CA ASP A 64 8.30 14.63 -10.06
C ASP A 64 8.59 15.30 -11.42
N ARG A 65 8.99 16.59 -11.39
CA ARG A 65 9.31 17.38 -12.57
C ARG A 65 10.52 16.87 -13.37
N PHE A 66 11.32 15.97 -12.81
CA PHE A 66 12.48 15.36 -13.46
C PHE A 66 12.17 14.00 -14.07
N GLY A 67 10.92 13.52 -13.90
CA GLY A 67 10.46 12.23 -14.40
C GLY A 67 10.76 11.05 -13.47
N TYR A 68 11.18 11.29 -12.23
CA TYR A 68 11.30 10.22 -11.24
C TYR A 68 9.92 9.81 -10.73
N CYS A 69 9.70 8.50 -10.70
CA CYS A 69 8.50 7.88 -10.19
C CYS A 69 8.76 7.33 -8.78
N ARG A 70 7.98 7.79 -7.80
CA ARG A 70 7.99 7.27 -6.44
C ARG A 70 6.73 6.44 -6.20
N ILE A 71 6.90 5.13 -5.98
CA ILE A 71 5.78 4.26 -5.59
C ILE A 71 5.45 4.52 -4.12
N VAL A 72 4.17 4.77 -3.86
CA VAL A 72 3.63 5.07 -2.52
C VAL A 72 2.96 3.83 -1.91
N GLY A 73 2.35 2.98 -2.75
CA GLY A 73 1.65 1.78 -2.29
C GLY A 73 0.84 1.13 -3.39
N ARG A 74 -0.13 0.31 -2.98
CA ARG A 74 -1.10 -0.32 -3.89
C ARG A 74 -2.51 0.11 -3.56
N ILE A 75 -3.35 0.30 -4.58
CA ILE A 75 -4.76 0.67 -4.42
C ILE A 75 -5.47 -0.33 -3.51
N LYS A 76 -5.31 -1.63 -3.76
CA LYS A 76 -5.96 -2.70 -3.00
C LYS A 76 -5.49 -2.86 -1.55
N ASP A 77 -4.34 -2.30 -1.21
CA ASP A 77 -3.77 -2.34 0.13
C ASP A 77 -4.03 -1.04 0.91
N MET A 78 -4.58 -0.02 0.24
CA MET A 78 -4.91 1.27 0.84
C MET A 78 -5.96 1.10 1.93
N ILE A 79 -5.75 1.75 3.06
CA ILE A 79 -6.66 1.74 4.19
C ILE A 79 -7.51 3.00 4.13
N ILE A 80 -8.83 2.84 4.17
CA ILE A 80 -9.77 3.96 4.16
C ILE A 80 -10.32 4.14 5.58
N ARG A 81 -9.78 5.13 6.29
CA ARG A 81 -10.13 5.39 7.67
C ARG A 81 -10.82 6.74 7.80
N GLY A 82 -12.13 6.73 8.03
CA GLY A 82 -12.91 7.97 8.21
C GLY A 82 -12.84 8.93 7.02
N GLY A 83 -12.72 8.39 5.80
CA GLY A 83 -12.55 9.16 4.56
C GLY A 83 -11.10 9.51 4.20
N GLU A 84 -10.14 9.24 5.09
CA GLU A 84 -8.72 9.46 4.81
C GLU A 84 -8.08 8.23 4.15
N ASN A 85 -7.34 8.47 3.08
CA ASN A 85 -6.57 7.44 2.39
C ASN A 85 -5.19 7.27 3.06
N ILE A 86 -4.95 6.10 3.62
CA ILE A 86 -3.70 5.76 4.30
C ILE A 86 -2.96 4.70 3.48
N TYR A 87 -1.72 4.97 3.16
CA TYR A 87 -0.85 4.04 2.42
C TYR A 87 0.02 3.25 3.40
N PRO A 88 -0.20 1.93 3.52
CA PRO A 88 0.54 1.08 4.47
C PRO A 88 2.05 1.21 4.39
N ALA A 89 2.59 1.28 3.16
CA ALA A 89 4.03 1.34 2.93
C ALA A 89 4.72 2.53 3.62
N GLU A 90 4.05 3.67 3.75
CA GLU A 90 4.58 4.84 4.45
C GLU A 90 4.79 4.55 5.93
N ILE A 91 3.80 3.91 6.56
CA ILE A 91 3.87 3.55 7.98
C ILE A 91 4.87 2.41 8.19
N GLU A 92 4.89 1.42 7.29
CA GLU A 92 5.85 0.31 7.30
C GLU A 92 7.28 0.83 7.25
N GLN A 93 7.60 1.73 6.30
CA GLN A 93 8.91 2.35 6.16
C GLN A 93 9.30 3.13 7.41
N PHE A 94 8.36 3.88 7.99
CA PHE A 94 8.61 4.61 9.22
C PHE A 94 8.89 3.65 10.39
N LEU A 95 8.08 2.62 10.58
CA LEU A 95 8.26 1.63 11.66
C LEU A 95 9.58 0.85 11.52
N HIS A 96 10.08 0.64 10.31
CA HIS A 96 11.40 0.03 10.09
C HIS A 96 12.56 0.87 10.65
N THR A 97 12.38 2.17 10.88
CA THR A 97 13.40 3.01 11.51
C THR A 97 13.49 2.79 13.03
N HIS A 98 12.52 2.12 13.64
CA HIS A 98 12.55 1.82 15.07
C HIS A 98 13.60 0.75 15.39
N PRO A 99 14.51 0.98 16.39
CA PRO A 99 15.69 0.14 16.62
C PRO A 99 15.38 -1.32 16.93
N LYS A 100 14.21 -1.62 17.51
CA LYS A 100 13.78 -2.96 17.92
C LYS A 100 12.95 -3.70 16.84
N VAL A 101 12.49 -3.00 15.79
CA VAL A 101 11.67 -3.58 14.75
C VAL A 101 12.55 -4.27 13.71
N GLN A 102 12.28 -5.52 13.43
CA GLN A 102 12.88 -6.26 12.33
C GLN A 102 12.08 -6.07 11.05
N GLU A 103 10.75 -6.21 11.16
CA GLU A 103 9.84 -6.09 10.03
C GLU A 103 8.47 -5.62 10.51
N ALA A 104 7.81 -4.79 9.73
CA ALA A 104 6.46 -4.33 10.00
C ALA A 104 5.61 -4.48 8.75
N GLN A 105 4.39 -5.00 8.93
CA GLN A 105 3.35 -5.04 7.93
C GLN A 105 2.13 -4.29 8.45
N VAL A 106 1.60 -3.42 7.63
CA VAL A 106 0.44 -2.60 8.00
C VAL A 106 -0.74 -2.97 7.12
N ILE A 107 -1.87 -3.18 7.78
CA ILE A 107 -3.14 -3.57 7.15
C ILE A 107 -4.30 -2.76 7.72
N GLY A 108 -5.37 -2.61 6.96
CA GLY A 108 -6.65 -2.16 7.46
C GLY A 108 -7.40 -3.34 8.10
N VAL A 109 -7.98 -3.13 9.27
CA VAL A 109 -8.92 -4.05 9.91
C VAL A 109 -10.25 -3.34 10.10
N ARG A 110 -11.35 -4.10 10.17
CA ARG A 110 -12.69 -3.52 10.25
C ARG A 110 -12.89 -2.65 11.49
N ASP A 111 -13.64 -1.57 11.32
CA ASP A 111 -14.08 -0.68 12.39
C ASP A 111 -15.46 -0.13 12.06
N GLU A 112 -16.42 -0.29 12.97
CA GLU A 112 -17.82 0.12 12.74
C GLU A 112 -17.98 1.62 12.48
N ARG A 113 -17.15 2.44 13.11
CA ARG A 113 -17.25 3.91 13.04
C ARG A 113 -16.44 4.52 11.91
N MET A 114 -15.23 4.02 11.69
CA MET A 114 -14.26 4.58 10.77
C MET A 114 -14.16 3.83 9.45
N GLY A 115 -14.92 2.73 9.29
CA GLY A 115 -14.78 1.79 8.19
C GLY A 115 -13.59 0.85 8.40
N GLU A 116 -12.39 1.41 8.49
CA GLU A 116 -11.18 0.67 8.80
C GLU A 116 -10.33 1.36 9.87
N GLN A 117 -9.51 0.59 10.58
CA GLN A 117 -8.45 1.06 11.47
C GLN A 117 -7.10 0.51 11.04
N VAL A 118 -6.06 1.29 11.33
CA VAL A 118 -4.68 0.89 11.05
C VAL A 118 -4.24 -0.17 12.07
N CYS A 119 -3.84 -1.33 11.58
CA CYS A 119 -3.25 -2.41 12.37
C CYS A 119 -1.81 -2.64 11.91
N ALA A 120 -0.85 -2.43 12.81
CA ALA A 120 0.56 -2.75 12.57
C ALA A 120 0.88 -4.14 13.14
N CYS A 121 1.24 -5.06 12.27
CA CYS A 121 1.75 -6.38 12.60
C CYS A 121 3.28 -6.32 12.60
N ILE A 122 3.91 -6.49 13.75
CA ILE A 122 5.33 -6.21 13.95
C ILE A 122 6.08 -7.47 14.37
N ARG A 123 7.15 -7.76 13.65
CA ARG A 123 8.15 -8.73 14.08
C ARG A 123 9.33 -7.99 14.68
N LEU A 124 9.66 -8.31 15.93
CA LEU A 124 10.80 -7.72 16.63
C LEU A 124 12.11 -8.44 16.24
N LYS A 125 13.22 -7.76 16.41
CA LYS A 125 14.55 -8.35 16.31
C LYS A 125 14.72 -9.40 17.41
N GLU A 126 15.55 -10.39 17.17
CA GLU A 126 15.84 -11.45 18.13
C GLU A 126 16.32 -10.88 19.49
N GLY A 127 15.75 -11.42 20.57
CA GLY A 127 16.07 -10.98 21.94
C GLY A 127 15.53 -9.62 22.33
N GLN A 128 14.76 -8.94 21.47
CA GLN A 128 14.14 -7.67 21.80
C GLN A 128 12.72 -7.87 22.34
N ASP A 129 12.36 -7.02 23.30
CA ASP A 129 11.00 -6.88 23.83
C ASP A 129 10.51 -5.45 23.64
N CYS A 130 9.23 -5.28 23.33
CA CYS A 130 8.61 -3.98 23.08
C CYS A 130 7.12 -4.01 23.40
N SER A 131 6.60 -2.98 24.04
CA SER A 131 5.17 -2.84 24.26
C SER A 131 4.49 -2.10 23.09
N ARG A 132 3.17 -2.24 23.00
CA ARG A 132 2.33 -1.56 22.00
C ARG A 132 2.41 -0.04 22.17
N GLU A 133 2.48 0.43 23.41
CA GLU A 133 2.56 1.83 23.78
C GLU A 133 3.86 2.46 23.25
N VAL A 134 4.98 1.76 23.38
CA VAL A 134 6.29 2.23 22.85
C VAL A 134 6.23 2.44 21.34
N ILE A 135 5.63 1.52 20.59
CA ILE A 135 5.46 1.66 19.14
C ILE A 135 4.55 2.84 18.80
N ARG A 136 3.44 3.00 19.51
CA ARG A 136 2.51 4.12 19.28
C ARG A 136 3.13 5.46 19.66
N ASP A 137 3.85 5.52 20.75
CA ASP A 137 4.56 6.75 21.21
C ASP A 137 5.66 7.13 20.21
N PHE A 138 6.37 6.16 19.64
CA PHE A 138 7.34 6.40 18.58
C PHE A 138 6.72 7.06 17.34
N CYS A 139 5.45 6.77 17.04
CA CYS A 139 4.73 7.39 15.92
C CYS A 139 4.26 8.82 16.23
N LYS A 140 4.03 9.18 17.50
CA LYS A 140 3.46 10.47 17.89
C LYS A 140 4.35 11.63 17.47
N GLY A 141 3.76 12.61 16.77
CA GLY A 141 4.49 13.79 16.28
C GLY A 141 5.45 13.53 15.12
N GLN A 142 5.62 12.28 14.69
CA GLN A 142 6.48 11.91 13.58
C GLN A 142 5.68 11.63 12.30
N ILE A 143 4.49 11.08 12.45
CA ILE A 143 3.54 10.85 11.36
C ILE A 143 2.19 11.46 11.71
N SER A 144 1.33 11.67 10.71
CA SER A 144 -0.02 12.23 10.89
C SER A 144 -0.82 11.36 11.87
N HIS A 145 -1.60 12.01 12.73
CA HIS A 145 -2.34 11.34 13.82
C HIS A 145 -3.24 10.20 13.31
N PHE A 146 -3.90 10.37 12.16
CA PHE A 146 -4.77 9.35 11.58
C PHE A 146 -4.01 8.12 11.04
N LYS A 147 -2.68 8.24 10.81
CA LYS A 147 -1.78 7.15 10.38
C LYS A 147 -1.21 6.34 11.56
N ILE A 148 -1.31 6.86 12.80
CA ILE A 148 -0.80 6.15 13.97
C ILE A 148 -1.59 4.83 14.14
N PRO A 149 -0.92 3.66 14.24
CA PRO A 149 -1.60 2.39 14.39
C PRO A 149 -2.53 2.38 15.60
N HIS A 150 -3.82 2.07 15.37
CA HIS A 150 -4.78 1.84 16.44
C HIS A 150 -4.49 0.51 17.13
N TYR A 151 -4.22 -0.50 16.33
CA TYR A 151 -3.80 -1.82 16.80
C TYR A 151 -2.32 -2.05 16.50
N VAL A 152 -1.60 -2.59 17.49
CA VAL A 152 -0.23 -3.08 17.34
C VAL A 152 -0.22 -4.53 17.79
N VAL A 153 0.14 -5.44 16.91
CA VAL A 153 0.18 -6.88 17.17
C VAL A 153 1.59 -7.39 16.87
N PHE A 154 2.21 -8.00 17.87
CA PHE A 154 3.49 -8.67 17.65
C PHE A 154 3.25 -10.08 17.09
N VAL A 155 4.04 -10.44 16.09
CA VAL A 155 3.95 -11.71 15.34
C VAL A 155 5.35 -12.30 15.17
N ASP A 156 5.43 -13.63 15.12
CA ASP A 156 6.68 -14.34 14.86
C ASP A 156 6.94 -14.50 13.36
N SER A 157 5.88 -14.58 12.56
CA SER A 157 5.94 -14.76 11.11
C SER A 157 4.70 -14.18 10.42
N TYR A 158 4.79 -14.04 9.10
CA TYR A 158 3.68 -13.61 8.24
C TYR A 158 3.22 -14.75 7.33
N PRO A 159 1.93 -14.79 6.96
CA PRO A 159 1.48 -15.73 5.93
C PRO A 159 2.11 -15.38 4.58
N LEU A 160 2.75 -16.36 3.95
CA LEU A 160 3.46 -16.19 2.69
C LEU A 160 2.78 -16.96 1.55
N THR A 161 2.91 -16.43 0.32
CA THR A 161 2.63 -17.20 -0.90
C THR A 161 3.72 -18.23 -1.15
N ALA A 162 3.50 -19.16 -2.07
CA ALA A 162 4.53 -20.09 -2.52
C ALA A 162 5.80 -19.38 -3.07
N SER A 163 5.65 -18.14 -3.57
CA SER A 163 6.76 -17.32 -4.05
C SER A 163 7.42 -16.44 -2.96
N GLY A 164 7.05 -16.62 -1.68
CA GLY A 164 7.63 -15.88 -0.55
C GLY A 164 7.06 -14.46 -0.34
N LYS A 165 6.00 -14.07 -1.06
CA LYS A 165 5.36 -12.75 -0.87
C LYS A 165 4.34 -12.81 0.27
N ILE A 166 4.27 -11.75 1.08
CA ILE A 166 3.31 -11.64 2.17
C ILE A 166 1.89 -11.56 1.63
N GLN A 167 1.00 -12.40 2.18
CA GLN A 167 -0.43 -12.44 1.85
C GLN A 167 -1.21 -11.51 2.78
N LYS A 168 -1.30 -10.22 2.46
CA LYS A 168 -1.97 -9.22 3.32
C LYS A 168 -3.44 -9.56 3.58
N ILE A 169 -4.13 -10.20 2.64
CA ILE A 169 -5.53 -10.64 2.82
C ILE A 169 -5.62 -11.66 3.97
N LYS A 170 -4.79 -12.69 3.96
CA LYS A 170 -4.77 -13.69 5.05
C LYS A 170 -4.33 -13.08 6.37
N LEU A 171 -3.33 -12.20 6.34
CA LEU A 171 -2.89 -11.48 7.52
C LEU A 171 -4.03 -10.66 8.14
N ARG A 172 -4.85 -10.00 7.31
CA ARG A 172 -6.04 -9.27 7.75
C ARG A 172 -7.05 -10.19 8.43
N GLU A 173 -7.41 -11.31 7.81
CA GLU A 173 -8.34 -12.29 8.36
C GLU A 173 -7.87 -12.84 9.72
N GLU A 174 -6.59 -13.17 9.83
CA GLU A 174 -5.97 -13.63 11.08
C GLU A 174 -6.02 -12.56 12.17
N MET A 175 -5.75 -11.29 11.83
CA MET A 175 -5.75 -10.21 12.79
C MET A 175 -7.16 -9.81 13.23
N GLU A 176 -8.13 -9.75 12.32
CA GLU A 176 -9.54 -9.50 12.67
C GLU A 176 -10.04 -10.58 13.63
N LYS A 177 -9.77 -11.85 13.37
CA LYS A 177 -10.11 -12.95 14.28
C LYS A 177 -9.41 -12.83 15.64
N LYS A 178 -8.11 -12.47 15.66
CA LYS A 178 -7.33 -12.32 16.89
C LYS A 178 -7.80 -11.14 17.74
N LEU A 179 -8.29 -10.08 17.10
CA LEU A 179 -8.80 -8.86 17.75
C LEU A 179 -10.27 -8.94 18.11
N GLY A 180 -11.00 -9.94 17.62
CA GLY A 180 -12.45 -10.11 17.87
C GLY A 180 -13.31 -9.14 17.06
N LEU A 181 -12.87 -8.77 15.85
CA LEU A 181 -13.52 -7.82 14.94
C LEU A 181 -14.41 -8.50 13.90
#